data_db3bcd522a2db9e919176a5505452b83
#
_entry.id   db3bcd522a2db9e919176a5505452b83
#
_cell.length_a   1.000
_cell.length_b   1.000
_cell.length_c   1.000
_cell.angle_alpha   90.00
_cell.angle_beta   90.00
_cell.angle_gamma   90.00
#
_symmetry.space_group_name_H-M   'P 1'
#
loop_
_entity.id
_entity.type
_entity.pdbx_description
1 polymer ?
#
loop_
_entity_poly.entity_id
_entity_poly.type
_entity_poly.pdbx_seq_one_letter_code
_entity_poly.pdbx_strand_id
1 'polypeptide(L)'
;MYEKLWSLRKQLQHSHNLIHCITNPISMNDCANAVLALGAKPIMAQHPMECEQITACSKALALNLGNFDDSRAIAMKKSLHCANENGIPVIVDMVGAGCSDLREAFAEKLLQIGRASCRERV
;
A
#
# COMPACT_ATOMS: atom_id res chain seq x y z
N MET A 1 9.47 4.96 23.00
CA MET A 1 9.26 4.85 21.52
C MET A 1 10.14 3.76 20.89
N TYR A 2 11.43 3.79 21.11
CA TYR A 2 12.37 2.78 20.59
C TYR A 2 12.04 1.33 21.01
N GLU A 3 11.72 1.11 22.27
CA GLU A 3 11.35 -0.22 22.78
C GLU A 3 10.12 -0.78 22.09
N LYS A 4 9.12 0.05 21.82
CA LYS A 4 7.91 -0.35 21.11
C LYS A 4 8.21 -0.73 19.66
N LEU A 5 9.02 0.08 18.96
CA LEU A 5 9.42 -0.21 17.58
C LEU A 5 10.25 -1.50 17.50
N TRP A 6 11.14 -1.70 18.44
CA TRP A 6 11.95 -2.92 18.53
C TRP A 6 11.10 -4.18 18.78
N SER A 7 10.13 -4.08 19.68
CA SER A 7 9.18 -5.15 19.93
C SER A 7 8.34 -5.49 18.71
N LEU A 8 7.83 -4.49 18.00
CA LEU A 8 7.07 -4.68 16.76
C LEU A 8 7.92 -5.34 15.66
N ARG A 9 9.18 -4.93 15.53
CA ARG A 9 10.10 -5.55 14.57
C ARG A 9 10.32 -7.03 14.88
N LYS A 10 10.53 -7.38 16.15
CA LYS A 10 10.67 -8.79 16.57
C LYS A 10 9.41 -9.60 16.24
N GLN A 11 8.23 -9.03 16.48
CA GLN A 11 6.97 -9.69 16.14
C GLN A 11 6.85 -9.93 14.64
N LEU A 12 7.21 -8.95 13.80
CA LEU A 12 7.22 -9.09 12.34
C LEU A 12 8.14 -10.22 11.87
N GLN A 13 9.35 -10.31 12.44
CA GLN A 13 10.33 -11.35 12.10
C GLN A 13 9.82 -12.77 12.39
N HIS A 14 8.98 -12.94 13.40
CA HIS A 14 8.43 -14.25 13.77
C HIS A 14 7.12 -14.59 13.03
N SER A 15 6.33 -13.58 12.68
CA SER A 15 4.99 -13.78 12.09
C SER A 15 5.00 -13.98 10.57
N HIS A 16 6.07 -13.57 9.88
CA HIS A 16 6.21 -13.64 8.42
C HIS A 16 5.00 -13.08 7.66
N ASN A 17 4.45 -11.97 8.15
CA ASN A 17 3.27 -11.34 7.60
C ASN A 17 3.45 -10.94 6.12
N LEU A 18 2.45 -11.24 5.31
CA LEU A 18 2.38 -10.79 3.92
C LEU A 18 1.94 -9.33 3.87
N ILE A 19 2.69 -8.50 3.18
CA ILE A 19 2.39 -7.07 2.94
C ILE A 19 2.19 -6.87 1.45
N HIS A 20 0.99 -6.44 1.08
CA HIS A 20 0.67 -6.12 -0.31
C HIS A 20 1.08 -4.68 -0.61
N CYS A 21 1.91 -4.48 -1.62
CA CYS A 21 2.38 -3.16 -2.04
C CYS A 21 2.02 -2.93 -3.50
N ILE A 22 1.19 -1.91 -3.77
CA ILE A 22 0.99 -1.38 -5.13
C ILE A 22 1.72 -0.05 -5.18
N THR A 23 2.95 -0.09 -5.68
CA THR A 23 3.89 1.01 -5.55
C THR A 23 4.43 1.49 -6.88
N ASN A 24 5.16 2.58 -6.82
CA ASN A 24 5.85 3.20 -7.94
C ASN A 24 6.86 2.22 -8.57
N PRO A 25 6.87 2.01 -9.90
CA PRO A 25 7.83 1.14 -10.57
C PRO A 25 9.29 1.49 -10.30
N ILE A 26 9.60 2.78 -10.08
CA ILE A 26 10.98 3.24 -9.79
C ILE A 26 11.46 2.75 -8.43
N SER A 27 10.58 2.67 -7.43
CA SER A 27 10.91 2.29 -6.06
C SER A 27 10.48 0.87 -5.68
N MET A 28 9.96 0.10 -6.61
CA MET A 28 9.37 -1.22 -6.35
C MET A 28 10.37 -2.18 -5.68
N ASN A 29 11.59 -2.27 -6.21
CA ASN A 29 12.63 -3.13 -5.66
C ASN A 29 13.06 -2.68 -4.26
N ASP A 30 13.28 -1.39 -4.05
CA ASP A 30 13.67 -0.85 -2.74
C ASP A 30 12.57 -1.03 -1.70
N CYS A 31 11.31 -0.86 -2.09
CA CYS A 31 10.16 -1.10 -1.22
C CYS A 31 10.07 -2.57 -0.79
N ALA A 32 10.23 -3.50 -1.73
CA ALA A 32 10.24 -4.93 -1.43
C ALA A 32 11.40 -5.30 -0.47
N ASN A 33 12.59 -4.78 -0.71
CA ASN A 33 13.75 -5.03 0.14
C ASN A 33 13.58 -4.41 1.53
N ALA A 34 12.96 -3.24 1.65
CA ALA A 34 12.67 -2.64 2.95
C ALA A 34 11.70 -3.50 3.77
N VAL A 35 10.66 -4.03 3.15
CA VAL A 35 9.70 -4.95 3.82
C VAL A 35 10.41 -6.23 4.27
N LEU A 36 11.27 -6.82 3.43
CA LEU A 36 12.08 -7.99 3.78
C LEU A 36 13.03 -7.69 4.95
N ALA A 37 13.68 -6.53 4.94
CA ALA A 37 14.59 -6.13 6.02
C ALA A 37 13.89 -5.97 7.38
N LEU A 38 12.60 -5.65 7.37
CA LEU A 38 11.77 -5.59 8.57
C LEU A 38 11.33 -6.98 9.06
N GLY A 39 11.50 -8.02 8.25
CA GLY A 39 11.12 -9.39 8.57
C GLY A 39 9.74 -9.81 8.06
N ALA A 40 9.08 -8.99 7.28
CA ALA A 40 7.81 -9.32 6.62
C ALA A 40 8.05 -9.83 5.18
N LYS A 41 7.00 -10.30 4.53
CA LYS A 41 7.05 -10.79 3.15
C LYS A 41 6.33 -9.80 2.24
N PRO A 42 7.00 -9.17 1.27
CA PRO A 42 6.37 -8.28 0.31
C PRO A 42 5.73 -9.08 -0.84
N ILE A 43 4.60 -8.59 -1.32
CA ILE A 43 4.05 -8.97 -2.62
C ILE A 43 3.69 -7.71 -3.40
N MET A 44 4.22 -7.60 -4.61
CA MET A 44 4.14 -6.41 -5.45
C MET A 44 3.10 -6.58 -6.57
N ALA A 45 2.06 -7.38 -6.34
CA ALA A 45 1.02 -7.65 -7.32
C ALA A 45 0.20 -6.40 -7.63
N GLN A 46 0.05 -6.07 -8.90
CA GLN A 46 -0.65 -4.87 -9.35
C GLN A 46 -1.65 -5.12 -10.47
N HIS A 47 -1.91 -6.39 -10.80
CA HIS A 47 -2.88 -6.72 -11.84
C HIS A 47 -4.31 -6.60 -11.29
N PRO A 48 -5.23 -5.85 -11.97
CA PRO A 48 -6.59 -5.62 -11.48
C PRO A 48 -7.43 -6.88 -11.25
N MET A 49 -7.10 -7.99 -11.89
CA MET A 49 -7.86 -9.24 -11.74
C MET A 49 -7.43 -10.10 -10.56
N GLU A 50 -6.25 -9.83 -9.96
CA GLU A 50 -5.75 -10.62 -8.82
C GLU A 50 -5.61 -9.82 -7.53
N CYS A 51 -5.53 -8.49 -7.64
CA CYS A 51 -5.16 -7.61 -6.52
C CYS A 51 -6.08 -7.75 -5.29
N GLU A 52 -7.37 -7.99 -5.48
CA GLU A 52 -8.31 -8.21 -4.38
C GLU A 52 -8.01 -9.49 -3.61
N GLN A 53 -7.73 -10.59 -4.32
CA GLN A 53 -7.38 -11.87 -3.70
C GLN A 53 -6.06 -11.76 -2.90
N ILE A 54 -5.09 -11.05 -3.47
CA ILE A 54 -3.80 -10.79 -2.81
C ILE A 54 -4.00 -9.93 -1.57
N THR A 55 -4.77 -8.85 -1.67
CA THR A 55 -5.08 -7.99 -0.52
C THR A 55 -5.77 -8.78 0.59
N ALA A 56 -6.77 -9.59 0.25
CA ALA A 56 -7.50 -10.40 1.23
C ALA A 56 -6.62 -11.38 2.02
N CYS A 57 -5.52 -11.84 1.43
CA CYS A 57 -4.54 -12.72 2.08
C CYS A 57 -3.45 -11.94 2.84
N SER A 58 -3.42 -10.62 2.74
CA SER A 58 -2.36 -9.79 3.31
C SER A 58 -2.74 -9.24 4.69
N LYS A 59 -1.73 -8.86 5.46
CA LYS A 59 -1.90 -8.25 6.79
C LYS A 59 -1.87 -6.73 6.77
N ALA A 60 -1.37 -6.15 5.68
CA ALA A 60 -1.40 -4.70 5.43
C ALA A 60 -1.34 -4.43 3.93
N LEU A 61 -1.82 -3.25 3.53
CA LEU A 61 -1.78 -2.75 2.16
C LEU A 61 -1.04 -1.41 2.14
N ALA A 62 -0.07 -1.28 1.24
CA ALA A 62 0.64 -0.03 0.98
C ALA A 62 0.40 0.41 -0.47
N LEU A 63 -0.07 1.63 -0.64
CA LEU A 63 -0.36 2.24 -1.95
C LEU A 63 0.54 3.45 -2.17
N ASN A 64 1.01 3.64 -3.40
CA ASN A 64 1.80 4.81 -3.80
C ASN A 64 1.32 5.34 -5.15
N LEU A 65 1.02 6.63 -5.22
CA LEU A 65 0.47 7.29 -6.41
C LEU A 65 1.54 7.73 -7.42
N GLY A 66 2.81 7.49 -7.17
CA GLY A 66 3.88 7.84 -8.11
C GLY A 66 3.79 7.04 -9.41
N ASN A 67 3.87 7.72 -10.55
CA ASN A 67 3.87 7.10 -11.89
C ASN A 67 2.77 6.05 -12.09
N PHE A 68 1.57 6.32 -11.62
CA PHE A 68 0.46 5.40 -11.81
C PHE A 68 -0.10 5.46 -13.25
N ASP A 69 -0.60 4.34 -13.70
CA ASP A 69 -1.33 4.16 -14.95
C ASP A 69 -2.78 3.72 -14.67
N ASP A 70 -3.59 3.55 -15.69
CA ASP A 70 -5.00 3.17 -15.54
C ASP A 70 -5.15 1.80 -14.88
N SER A 71 -4.30 0.83 -15.23
CA SER A 71 -4.33 -0.51 -14.65
C SER A 71 -4.03 -0.48 -13.14
N ARG A 72 -2.99 0.25 -12.74
CA ARG A 72 -2.64 0.42 -11.33
C ARG A 72 -3.71 1.23 -10.57
N ALA A 73 -4.31 2.24 -11.20
CA ALA A 73 -5.39 3.00 -10.60
C ALA A 73 -6.60 2.11 -10.26
N ILE A 74 -6.98 1.22 -11.17
CA ILE A 74 -8.04 0.24 -10.94
C ILE A 74 -7.65 -0.73 -9.81
N ALA A 75 -6.43 -1.27 -9.85
CA ALA A 75 -5.94 -2.18 -8.82
C ALA A 75 -5.91 -1.53 -7.44
N MET A 76 -5.45 -0.29 -7.32
CA MET A 76 -5.43 0.45 -6.05
C MET A 76 -6.82 0.63 -5.47
N LYS A 77 -7.81 1.02 -6.28
CA LYS A 77 -9.20 1.19 -5.82
C LYS A 77 -9.80 -0.12 -5.33
N LYS A 78 -9.62 -1.20 -6.09
CA LYS A 78 -10.10 -2.53 -5.73
C LYS A 78 -9.46 -3.05 -4.45
N SER A 79 -8.15 -2.94 -4.34
CA SER A 79 -7.39 -3.37 -3.16
C SER A 79 -7.77 -2.58 -1.91
N LEU A 80 -7.94 -1.26 -2.03
CA LEU A 80 -8.37 -0.42 -0.92
C LEU A 80 -9.77 -0.78 -0.43
N HIS A 81 -10.71 -1.01 -1.36
CA HIS A 81 -12.05 -1.47 -1.02
C HIS A 81 -12.03 -2.81 -0.29
N CYS A 82 -11.33 -3.78 -0.83
CA CYS A 82 -11.13 -5.09 -0.20
C CYS A 82 -10.50 -4.99 1.19
N ALA A 83 -9.48 -4.15 1.35
CA ALA A 83 -8.82 -3.93 2.64
C ALA A 83 -9.78 -3.36 3.68
N ASN A 84 -10.61 -2.38 3.31
CA ASN A 84 -11.60 -1.80 4.21
C ASN A 84 -12.68 -2.80 4.63
N GLU A 85 -13.18 -3.61 3.70
CA GLU A 85 -14.16 -4.65 4.00
C GLU A 85 -13.62 -5.72 4.96
N ASN A 86 -12.32 -6.01 4.89
CA ASN A 86 -11.66 -7.04 5.70
C ASN A 86 -10.92 -6.48 6.93
N GLY A 87 -11.02 -5.18 7.21
CA GLY A 87 -10.35 -4.56 8.35
C GLY A 87 -8.83 -4.57 8.26
N ILE A 88 -8.28 -4.63 7.04
CA ILE A 88 -6.84 -4.63 6.78
C ILE A 88 -6.32 -3.19 6.82
N PRO A 89 -5.28 -2.88 7.61
CA PRO A 89 -4.72 -1.54 7.68
C PRO A 89 -4.10 -1.13 6.34
N VAL A 90 -4.32 0.14 5.97
CA VAL A 90 -3.85 0.70 4.70
C VAL A 90 -3.03 1.97 4.96
N ILE A 91 -1.92 2.09 4.26
CA ILE A 91 -1.16 3.34 4.14
C ILE A 91 -1.14 3.78 2.66
N VAL A 92 -1.36 5.06 2.42
CA VAL A 92 -1.32 5.65 1.08
C VAL A 92 -0.28 6.77 1.05
N ASP A 93 0.68 6.66 0.15
CA ASP A 93 1.60 7.76 -0.19
C ASP A 93 1.00 8.53 -1.37
N MET A 94 0.51 9.72 -1.09
CA MET A 94 -0.15 10.59 -2.08
C MET A 94 0.86 11.48 -2.82
N VAL A 95 2.01 10.95 -3.15
CA VAL A 95 3.07 11.69 -3.85
C VAL A 95 2.52 12.35 -5.14
N GLY A 96 2.71 13.64 -5.24
CA GLY A 96 2.30 14.43 -6.40
C GLY A 96 0.79 14.63 -6.55
N ALA A 97 -0.01 14.39 -5.51
CA ALA A 97 -1.47 14.55 -5.57
C ALA A 97 -1.91 15.95 -6.04
N GLY A 98 -1.21 17.00 -5.61
CA GLY A 98 -1.51 18.38 -6.03
C GLY A 98 -0.85 18.82 -7.34
N CYS A 99 -0.16 17.94 -8.08
CA CYS A 99 0.57 18.34 -9.29
C CYS A 99 -0.28 18.39 -10.56
N SER A 100 -1.46 17.79 -10.56
CA SER A 100 -2.39 17.79 -11.69
C SER A 100 -3.82 17.48 -11.25
N ASP A 101 -4.79 17.92 -12.04
CA ASP A 101 -6.21 17.65 -11.79
C ASP A 101 -6.51 16.15 -11.76
N LEU A 102 -5.85 15.38 -12.62
CA LEU A 102 -5.97 13.92 -12.64
C LEU A 102 -5.54 13.28 -11.31
N ARG A 103 -4.41 13.71 -10.79
CA ARG A 103 -3.86 13.18 -9.52
C ARG A 103 -4.71 13.57 -8.32
N GLU A 104 -5.14 14.82 -8.29
CA GLU A 104 -6.03 15.33 -7.24
C GLU A 104 -7.35 14.56 -7.22
N ALA A 105 -8.00 14.42 -8.38
CA ALA A 105 -9.25 13.66 -8.50
C ALA A 105 -9.08 12.19 -8.11
N PHE A 106 -7.96 11.57 -8.44
CA PHE A 106 -7.68 10.18 -8.05
C PHE A 106 -7.44 10.04 -6.54
N ALA A 107 -6.66 10.95 -5.95
CA ALA A 107 -6.44 10.99 -4.51
C ALA A 107 -7.75 11.14 -3.73
N GLU A 108 -8.62 12.05 -4.16
CA GLU A 108 -9.96 12.23 -3.59
C GLU A 108 -10.80 10.96 -3.66
N LYS A 109 -10.80 10.27 -4.80
CA LYS A 109 -11.51 8.99 -4.95
C LYS A 109 -11.01 7.94 -3.98
N LEU A 110 -9.70 7.83 -3.79
CA LEU A 110 -9.14 6.90 -2.81
C LEU A 110 -9.60 7.23 -1.38
N LEU A 111 -9.60 8.50 -1.01
CA LEU A 111 -10.07 8.95 0.31
C LEU A 111 -11.55 8.66 0.53
N GLN A 112 -12.36 8.72 -0.51
CA GLN A 112 -13.80 8.41 -0.44
C GLN A 112 -14.08 6.92 -0.27
N ILE A 113 -13.22 6.03 -0.77
CA ILE A 113 -13.39 4.57 -0.66
C ILE A 113 -13.32 4.10 0.78
N GLY A 114 -12.50 4.74 1.63
CA GLY A 114 -12.48 4.38 3.03
C GLY A 114 -11.24 4.82 3.80
N ARG A 115 -11.05 4.18 4.98
CA ARG A 115 -10.03 4.58 5.94
C ARG A 115 -8.64 4.13 5.48
N ALA A 116 -7.75 5.09 5.34
CA ALA A 116 -6.33 4.87 5.14
C ALA A 116 -5.54 5.88 5.97
N SER A 117 -4.37 5.47 6.45
CA SER A 117 -3.39 6.45 6.94
C SER A 117 -2.72 7.07 5.72
N CYS A 118 -2.92 8.36 5.53
CA CYS A 118 -2.40 9.08 4.38
C CYS A 118 -1.10 9.78 4.75
N ARG A 119 -0.11 9.67 3.85
CA ARG A 119 1.09 10.47 3.88
C ARG A 119 1.14 11.31 2.60
N GLU A 120 1.06 12.62 2.78
CA GLU A 120 1.29 13.57 1.69
C GLU A 120 2.77 13.93 1.68
N ARG A 121 3.38 13.82 0.51
CA ARG A 121 4.68 14.44 0.24
C ARG A 121 4.43 15.56 -0.77
N VAL A 122 4.64 16.74 -0.31
CA VAL A 122 4.73 17.91 -1.18
C VAL A 122 6.01 17.83 -2.00
#